data_c230d0b2ead5f321dca16d3daccda57b
#
_entry.id   c230d0b2ead5f321dca16d3daccda57b
#
_cell.length_a   1.000
_cell.length_b   1.000
_cell.length_c   1.000
_cell.angle_alpha   90.00
_cell.angle_beta   90.00
_cell.angle_gamma   90.00
#
_symmetry.space_group_name_H-M   'P 1'
#
loop_
_entity.id
_entity.type
_entity.pdbx_description
1 polymer ?
#
loop_
_entity_poly.entity_id
_entity_poly.type
_entity_poly.pdbx_seq_one_letter_code
_entity_poly.pdbx_strand_id
1 'polypeptide(L)'
;MSFFNTTPTTATKTLRVLAHLLSYPDAELRSHLSELQSALHDEGALSGARLAELDALITRLSRRRPLDVEADHVELFDRGRGTALHLFEHVHGDSRDRGPAMVDLCQTYEAAGLFLAPGELPDHLTVVLQYASTQPPAQAKAFLGEIAHILQVIFSALLRREAAHACVLAALLDLAGEKAQAVAVPPEPELDESWAEPMAFDGCSTQGQARPGQPQPIQIVRPPARTATPITPGASA
;
A
#
# COMPACT_ATOMS: atom_id res chain seq x y z
N MET A 1 -1.34 -39.87 18.16
CA MET A 1 -1.42 -38.41 17.83
C MET A 1 -1.31 -38.33 16.33
N SER A 2 -2.46 -38.16 15.65
CA SER A 2 -2.51 -38.09 14.18
C SER A 2 -2.22 -36.64 13.76
N PHE A 3 -1.01 -36.38 13.26
CA PHE A 3 -0.71 -35.15 12.58
C PHE A 3 -1.39 -35.20 11.22
N PHE A 4 -2.53 -34.55 11.12
CA PHE A 4 -3.14 -34.30 9.81
C PHE A 4 -2.20 -33.35 9.06
N ASN A 5 -1.42 -33.93 8.17
CA ASN A 5 -0.63 -33.20 7.19
C ASN A 5 -1.65 -32.68 6.14
N THR A 6 -2.32 -31.58 6.45
CA THR A 6 -3.19 -30.90 5.49
C THR A 6 -2.29 -30.33 4.41
N THR A 7 -2.29 -30.98 3.25
CA THR A 7 -1.68 -30.44 2.03
C THR A 7 -2.26 -29.02 1.84
N PRO A 8 -1.42 -27.98 1.69
CA PRO A 8 -1.96 -26.65 1.50
C PRO A 8 -2.85 -26.64 0.25
N THR A 9 -4.09 -26.23 0.43
CA THR A 9 -5.05 -26.11 -0.67
C THR A 9 -4.56 -25.05 -1.65
N THR A 10 -4.63 -25.36 -2.94
CA THR A 10 -4.33 -24.34 -3.97
C THR A 10 -5.35 -23.22 -3.86
N ALA A 11 -4.89 -21.98 -3.95
CA ALA A 11 -5.74 -20.79 -3.92
C ALA A 11 -5.44 -19.86 -5.11
N THR A 12 -4.90 -20.43 -6.20
CA THR A 12 -4.46 -19.69 -7.37
C THR A 12 -5.58 -18.90 -8.02
N LYS A 13 -6.71 -19.53 -8.26
CA LYS A 13 -7.89 -18.88 -8.85
C LYS A 13 -8.50 -17.88 -7.86
N THR A 14 -8.64 -18.29 -6.61
CA THR A 14 -9.18 -17.45 -5.53
C THR A 14 -8.38 -16.16 -5.38
N LEU A 15 -7.05 -16.20 -5.35
CA LEU A 15 -6.22 -15.01 -5.27
C LEU A 15 -6.41 -14.08 -6.46
N ARG A 16 -6.54 -14.62 -7.67
CA ARG A 16 -6.84 -13.81 -8.87
C ARG A 16 -8.22 -13.18 -8.79
N VAL A 17 -9.23 -13.91 -8.35
CA VAL A 17 -10.58 -13.37 -8.17
C VAL A 17 -10.57 -12.25 -7.12
N LEU A 18 -9.89 -12.45 -5.98
CA LEU A 18 -9.78 -11.41 -4.95
C LEU A 18 -9.05 -10.15 -5.48
N ALA A 19 -8.01 -10.33 -6.33
CA ALA A 19 -7.37 -9.22 -7.02
C ALA A 19 -8.35 -8.45 -7.93
N HIS A 20 -9.16 -9.17 -8.72
CA HIS A 20 -10.17 -8.52 -9.57
C HIS A 20 -11.25 -7.81 -8.75
N LEU A 21 -11.69 -8.36 -7.62
CA LEU A 21 -12.68 -7.70 -6.76
C LEU A 21 -12.15 -6.42 -6.07
N LEU A 22 -10.82 -6.23 -6.02
CA LEU A 22 -10.17 -5.00 -5.57
C LEU A 22 -9.77 -4.06 -6.72
N SER A 23 -9.91 -4.49 -7.97
CA SER A 23 -9.64 -3.65 -9.15
C SER A 23 -10.79 -2.70 -9.43
N TYR A 24 -10.51 -1.66 -10.22
CA TYR A 24 -11.54 -0.72 -10.67
C TYR A 24 -12.66 -1.46 -11.42
N PRO A 25 -13.92 -1.28 -11.02
CA PRO A 25 -15.04 -2.09 -11.50
C PRO A 25 -15.62 -1.58 -12.82
N ASP A 26 -14.80 -1.57 -13.86
CA ASP A 26 -15.19 -1.17 -15.21
C ASP A 26 -16.22 -2.13 -15.86
N ALA A 27 -16.62 -1.84 -17.08
CA ALA A 27 -17.58 -2.65 -17.80
C ALA A 27 -17.06 -4.07 -18.11
N GLU A 28 -15.75 -4.21 -18.34
CA GLU A 28 -15.11 -5.50 -18.63
C GLU A 28 -15.14 -6.38 -17.40
N LEU A 29 -14.64 -5.91 -16.27
CA LEU A 29 -14.68 -6.64 -14.99
C LEU A 29 -16.12 -7.04 -14.64
N ARG A 30 -17.06 -6.12 -14.77
CA ARG A 30 -18.46 -6.37 -14.44
C ARG A 30 -19.10 -7.44 -15.31
N SER A 31 -18.69 -7.59 -16.57
CA SER A 31 -19.18 -8.64 -17.48
C SER A 31 -18.73 -10.04 -17.05
N HIS A 32 -17.60 -10.15 -16.32
CA HIS A 32 -17.01 -11.41 -15.87
C HIS A 32 -17.36 -11.79 -14.42
N LEU A 33 -18.17 -11.01 -13.71
CA LEU A 33 -18.48 -11.27 -12.27
C LEU A 33 -19.05 -12.68 -12.02
N SER A 34 -19.86 -13.23 -12.93
CA SER A 34 -20.40 -14.58 -12.80
C SER A 34 -19.32 -15.66 -12.96
N GLU A 35 -18.34 -15.44 -13.81
CA GLU A 35 -17.21 -16.35 -14.01
C GLU A 35 -16.29 -16.31 -12.79
N LEU A 36 -16.03 -15.12 -12.23
CA LEU A 36 -15.26 -14.95 -11.01
C LEU A 36 -15.93 -15.68 -9.83
N GLN A 37 -17.25 -15.57 -9.70
CA GLN A 37 -18.01 -16.30 -8.67
C GLN A 37 -17.87 -17.81 -8.82
N SER A 38 -18.04 -18.32 -10.05
CA SER A 38 -17.87 -19.74 -10.32
C SER A 38 -16.47 -20.24 -9.96
N ALA A 39 -15.43 -19.47 -10.30
CA ALA A 39 -14.04 -19.82 -10.00
C ALA A 39 -13.75 -19.94 -8.50
N LEU A 40 -14.36 -19.09 -7.64
CA LEU A 40 -14.27 -19.20 -6.18
C LEU A 40 -14.85 -20.50 -5.66
N HIS A 41 -16.04 -20.88 -6.15
CA HIS A 41 -16.72 -22.08 -5.73
C HIS A 41 -16.01 -23.35 -6.23
N ASP A 42 -15.51 -23.34 -7.47
CA ASP A 42 -14.81 -24.49 -8.07
C ASP A 42 -13.50 -24.81 -7.38
N GLU A 43 -12.76 -23.81 -6.89
CA GLU A 43 -11.49 -24.04 -6.21
C GLU A 43 -11.67 -24.46 -4.75
N GLY A 44 -12.73 -23.96 -4.09
CA GLY A 44 -13.07 -24.35 -2.72
C GLY A 44 -11.99 -24.03 -1.67
N ALA A 45 -11.19 -22.98 -1.90
CA ALA A 45 -10.09 -22.60 -1.02
C ALA A 45 -10.55 -21.88 0.26
N LEU A 46 -11.79 -21.37 0.28
CA LEU A 46 -12.37 -20.59 1.37
C LEU A 46 -13.52 -21.35 2.06
N SER A 47 -13.82 -20.97 3.31
CA SER A 47 -14.98 -21.50 4.04
C SER A 47 -16.30 -21.08 3.39
N GLY A 48 -17.37 -21.86 3.57
CA GLY A 48 -18.70 -21.54 3.05
C GLY A 48 -19.23 -20.18 3.56
N ALA A 49 -18.90 -19.78 4.79
CA ALA A 49 -19.29 -18.49 5.33
C ALA A 49 -18.58 -17.36 4.58
N ARG A 50 -17.26 -17.48 4.30
CA ARG A 50 -16.50 -16.50 3.54
C ARG A 50 -16.95 -16.41 2.09
N LEU A 51 -17.26 -17.54 1.45
CA LEU A 51 -17.83 -17.57 0.11
C LEU A 51 -19.17 -16.83 0.05
N ALA A 52 -20.05 -17.02 1.04
CA ALA A 52 -21.32 -16.30 1.08
C ALA A 52 -21.17 -14.77 1.17
N GLU A 53 -20.18 -14.27 1.90
CA GLU A 53 -19.87 -12.84 1.97
C GLU A 53 -19.36 -12.30 0.63
N LEU A 54 -18.47 -13.04 -0.05
CA LEU A 54 -17.98 -12.68 -1.38
C LEU A 54 -19.09 -12.74 -2.44
N ASP A 55 -19.99 -13.74 -2.37
CA ASP A 55 -21.16 -13.81 -3.24
C ASP A 55 -22.10 -12.61 -3.08
N ALA A 56 -22.28 -12.15 -1.84
CA ALA A 56 -23.05 -10.94 -1.55
C ALA A 56 -22.39 -9.68 -2.16
N LEU A 57 -21.07 -9.56 -2.07
CA LEU A 57 -20.31 -8.48 -2.71
C LEU A 57 -20.48 -8.53 -4.24
N ILE A 58 -20.24 -9.68 -4.88
CA ILE A 58 -20.36 -9.88 -6.32
C ILE A 58 -21.80 -9.55 -6.78
N THR A 59 -22.80 -9.99 -6.04
CA THR A 59 -24.20 -9.65 -6.31
C THR A 59 -24.44 -8.15 -6.23
N ARG A 60 -23.88 -7.48 -5.24
CA ARG A 60 -23.97 -6.02 -5.09
C ARG A 60 -23.35 -5.30 -6.29
N LEU A 61 -22.13 -5.69 -6.71
CA LEU A 61 -21.42 -5.12 -7.84
C LEU A 61 -22.18 -5.32 -9.17
N SER A 62 -22.85 -6.47 -9.35
CA SER A 62 -23.60 -6.76 -10.58
C SER A 62 -24.94 -6.02 -10.69
N ARG A 63 -25.63 -5.81 -9.53
CA ARG A 63 -26.99 -5.24 -9.53
C ARG A 63 -27.04 -3.72 -9.49
N ARG A 64 -26.01 -3.06 -8.97
CA ARG A 64 -25.96 -1.60 -8.89
C ARG A 64 -25.64 -0.97 -10.25
N ARG A 65 -26.01 0.31 -10.41
CA ARG A 65 -25.67 1.06 -11.63
C ARG A 65 -24.15 1.18 -11.76
N PRO A 66 -23.59 1.08 -12.98
CA PRO A 66 -22.15 1.12 -13.21
C PRO A 66 -21.46 2.32 -12.53
N LEU A 67 -21.93 3.52 -12.82
CA LEU A 67 -21.35 4.76 -12.27
C LEU A 67 -21.38 4.84 -10.74
N ASP A 68 -22.38 4.24 -10.08
CA ASP A 68 -22.43 4.23 -8.61
C ASP A 68 -21.36 3.30 -8.03
N VAL A 69 -21.09 2.18 -8.71
CA VAL A 69 -20.07 1.21 -8.28
C VAL A 69 -18.67 1.79 -8.50
N GLU A 70 -18.46 2.45 -9.62
CA GLU A 70 -17.19 3.12 -9.95
C GLU A 70 -16.92 4.28 -8.98
N ALA A 71 -17.93 5.11 -8.69
CA ALA A 71 -17.81 6.21 -7.73
C ALA A 71 -17.53 5.70 -6.31
N ASP A 72 -18.21 4.63 -5.86
CA ASP A 72 -17.94 4.01 -4.56
C ASP A 72 -16.50 3.48 -4.48
N HIS A 73 -15.96 2.92 -5.56
CA HIS A 73 -14.60 2.41 -5.62
C HIS A 73 -13.57 3.54 -5.44
N VAL A 74 -13.72 4.62 -6.20
CA VAL A 74 -12.85 5.81 -6.10
C VAL A 74 -12.92 6.42 -4.69
N GLU A 75 -14.13 6.58 -4.15
CA GLU A 75 -14.32 7.11 -2.79
C GLU A 75 -13.68 6.22 -1.73
N LEU A 76 -13.70 4.90 -1.94
CA LEU A 76 -13.22 3.94 -0.96
C LEU A 76 -11.69 3.79 -1.00
N PHE A 77 -11.09 3.67 -2.18
CA PHE A 77 -9.69 3.28 -2.33
C PHE A 77 -8.76 4.41 -2.76
N ASP A 78 -9.26 5.42 -3.48
CA ASP A 78 -8.42 6.50 -3.99
C ASP A 78 -8.44 7.74 -3.08
N ARG A 79 -9.55 7.97 -2.35
CA ARG A 79 -9.68 9.15 -1.47
C ARG A 79 -9.28 8.90 -0.02
N GLY A 80 -9.19 7.65 0.40
CA GLY A 80 -8.92 7.28 1.79
C GLY A 80 -7.52 6.67 1.96
N ARG A 81 -6.61 7.35 2.66
CA ARG A 81 -5.29 6.78 3.00
C ARG A 81 -5.40 5.47 3.78
N GLY A 82 -6.36 5.36 4.70
CA GLY A 82 -6.54 4.16 5.52
C GLY A 82 -7.05 2.95 4.77
N THR A 83 -7.64 3.14 3.58
CA THR A 83 -8.16 2.07 2.72
C THR A 83 -7.40 1.95 1.39
N ALA A 84 -6.33 2.76 1.20
CA ALA A 84 -5.49 2.68 0.01
C ALA A 84 -4.97 1.26 -0.22
N LEU A 85 -4.94 0.83 -1.48
CA LEU A 85 -4.45 -0.51 -1.85
C LEU A 85 -2.94 -0.56 -2.08
N HIS A 86 -2.22 0.55 -1.89
CA HIS A 86 -0.78 0.63 -1.93
C HIS A 86 -0.18 0.26 -0.56
N LEU A 87 0.39 -0.94 -0.47
CA LEU A 87 0.84 -1.51 0.82
C LEU A 87 1.91 -0.64 1.50
N PHE A 88 2.80 -0.03 0.73
CA PHE A 88 3.89 0.77 1.29
C PHE A 88 3.44 2.14 1.80
N GLU A 89 2.24 2.61 1.47
CA GLU A 89 1.65 3.77 2.12
C GLU A 89 1.36 3.52 3.60
N HIS A 90 0.99 2.28 3.94
CA HIS A 90 0.71 1.88 5.33
C HIS A 90 1.98 1.66 6.16
N VAL A 91 3.12 1.36 5.52
CA VAL A 91 4.38 1.02 6.21
C VAL A 91 5.34 2.21 6.21
N HIS A 92 5.54 2.82 5.05
CA HIS A 92 6.56 3.84 4.84
C HIS A 92 5.99 5.26 4.75
N GLY A 93 4.69 5.40 4.43
CA GLY A 93 4.10 6.71 4.16
C GLY A 93 4.93 7.48 3.12
N ASP A 94 5.34 8.70 3.46
CA ASP A 94 6.17 9.58 2.61
C ASP A 94 7.68 9.40 2.89
N SER A 95 8.11 8.32 3.56
CA SER A 95 9.51 8.04 3.85
C SER A 95 10.33 7.78 2.59
N ARG A 96 11.62 8.16 2.64
CA ARG A 96 12.60 7.86 1.59
C ARG A 96 12.85 6.36 1.41
N ASP A 97 12.50 5.53 2.38
CA ASP A 97 12.67 4.08 2.33
C ASP A 97 11.68 3.40 1.39
N ARG A 98 10.60 4.08 1.00
CA ARG A 98 9.61 3.56 0.05
C ARG A 98 10.24 3.22 -1.30
N GLY A 99 11.14 4.07 -1.82
CA GLY A 99 11.79 3.85 -3.12
C GLY A 99 12.59 2.54 -3.19
N PRO A 100 13.55 2.32 -2.28
CA PRO A 100 14.27 1.05 -2.20
C PRO A 100 13.36 -0.17 -2.05
N ALA A 101 12.34 -0.11 -1.18
CA ALA A 101 11.39 -1.20 -1.00
C ALA A 101 10.61 -1.54 -2.28
N MET A 102 10.24 -0.53 -3.09
CA MET A 102 9.63 -0.74 -4.41
C MET A 102 10.57 -1.50 -5.36
N VAL A 103 11.87 -1.14 -5.37
CA VAL A 103 12.87 -1.83 -6.20
C VAL A 103 13.04 -3.27 -5.78
N ASP A 104 13.12 -3.56 -4.48
CA ASP A 104 13.24 -4.92 -3.95
C ASP A 104 12.03 -5.79 -4.33
N LEU A 105 10.83 -5.19 -4.30
CA LEU A 105 9.61 -5.89 -4.70
C LEU A 105 9.58 -6.19 -6.21
N CYS A 106 10.01 -5.23 -7.06
CA CYS A 106 10.17 -5.47 -8.50
C CYS A 106 11.15 -6.61 -8.77
N GLN A 107 12.32 -6.63 -8.10
CA GLN A 107 13.30 -7.69 -8.25
C GLN A 107 12.74 -9.06 -7.85
N THR A 108 11.89 -9.10 -6.82
CA THR A 108 11.21 -10.32 -6.39
C THR A 108 10.30 -10.86 -7.50
N TYR A 109 9.57 -9.99 -8.19
CA TYR A 109 8.70 -10.38 -9.30
C TYR A 109 9.52 -10.83 -10.52
N GLU A 110 10.58 -10.08 -10.87
CA GLU A 110 11.48 -10.42 -11.98
C GLU A 110 12.16 -11.78 -11.76
N ALA A 111 12.59 -12.08 -10.53
CA ALA A 111 13.17 -13.38 -10.18
C ALA A 111 12.18 -14.54 -10.38
N ALA A 112 10.86 -14.27 -10.28
CA ALA A 112 9.80 -15.22 -10.60
C ALA A 112 9.40 -15.21 -12.10
N GLY A 113 10.08 -14.42 -12.94
CA GLY A 113 9.78 -14.29 -14.37
C GLY A 113 8.57 -13.40 -14.69
N LEU A 114 8.16 -12.53 -13.75
CA LEU A 114 7.03 -11.62 -13.91
C LEU A 114 7.54 -10.18 -14.07
N PHE A 115 6.96 -9.46 -15.00
CA PHE A 115 7.31 -8.08 -15.29
C PHE A 115 6.07 -7.21 -15.17
N LEU A 116 6.22 -6.06 -14.51
CA LEU A 116 5.14 -5.10 -14.37
C LEU A 116 4.79 -4.45 -15.70
N ALA A 117 3.51 -4.22 -15.93
CA ALA A 117 3.08 -3.39 -17.05
C ALA A 117 3.47 -1.92 -16.82
N PRO A 118 3.67 -1.13 -17.90
CA PRO A 118 3.97 0.28 -17.78
C PRO A 118 2.89 1.03 -16.98
N GLY A 119 3.27 1.72 -15.91
CA GLY A 119 2.38 2.48 -15.05
C GLY A 119 1.82 1.72 -13.84
N GLU A 120 2.05 0.41 -13.73
CA GLU A 120 1.70 -0.35 -12.53
C GLU A 120 2.73 -0.14 -11.41
N LEU A 121 2.26 -0.06 -10.19
CA LEU A 121 3.11 0.01 -8.99
C LEU A 121 3.21 -1.37 -8.34
N PRO A 122 4.43 -1.81 -7.96
CA PRO A 122 4.66 -3.16 -7.45
C PRO A 122 3.96 -3.41 -6.12
N ASP A 123 3.74 -2.39 -5.30
CA ASP A 123 3.09 -2.48 -3.99
C ASP A 123 1.56 -2.40 -4.04
N HIS A 124 0.96 -2.26 -5.23
CA HIS A 124 -0.49 -2.28 -5.35
C HIS A 124 -1.02 -3.68 -5.04
N LEU A 125 -1.98 -3.79 -4.12
CA LEU A 125 -2.44 -5.09 -3.60
C LEU A 125 -2.90 -6.05 -4.72
N THR A 126 -3.52 -5.55 -5.79
CA THR A 126 -3.91 -6.39 -6.93
C THR A 126 -2.72 -7.02 -7.64
N VAL A 127 -1.60 -6.31 -7.79
CA VAL A 127 -0.34 -6.82 -8.37
C VAL A 127 0.29 -7.84 -7.43
N VAL A 128 0.35 -7.52 -6.14
CA VAL A 128 0.82 -8.43 -5.08
C VAL A 128 0.07 -9.76 -5.09
N LEU A 129 -1.25 -9.72 -5.26
CA LEU A 129 -2.10 -10.92 -5.33
C LEU A 129 -1.92 -11.71 -6.63
N GLN A 130 -1.70 -11.03 -7.75
CA GLN A 130 -1.36 -11.69 -9.01
C GLN A 130 -0.03 -12.45 -8.86
N TYR A 131 1.00 -11.83 -8.29
CA TYR A 131 2.25 -12.53 -7.97
C TYR A 131 2.01 -13.72 -7.05
N ALA A 132 1.33 -13.54 -5.92
CA ALA A 132 1.03 -14.61 -4.98
C ALA A 132 0.30 -15.80 -5.65
N SER A 133 -0.60 -15.51 -6.62
CA SER A 133 -1.33 -16.54 -7.36
C SER A 133 -0.46 -17.44 -8.22
N THR A 134 0.75 -17.01 -8.58
CA THR A 134 1.70 -17.80 -9.38
C THR A 134 2.63 -18.65 -8.52
N GLN A 135 2.65 -18.41 -7.21
CA GLN A 135 3.58 -19.10 -6.32
C GLN A 135 3.03 -20.47 -5.86
N PRO A 136 3.90 -21.41 -5.49
CA PRO A 136 3.49 -22.64 -4.82
C PRO A 136 2.65 -22.32 -3.56
N PRO A 137 1.63 -23.15 -3.21
CA PRO A 137 0.69 -22.82 -2.13
C PRO A 137 1.32 -22.45 -0.79
N ALA A 138 2.40 -23.15 -0.41
CA ALA A 138 3.10 -22.85 0.84
C ALA A 138 3.81 -21.49 0.79
N GLN A 139 4.38 -21.11 -0.35
CA GLN A 139 5.05 -19.82 -0.54
C GLN A 139 4.02 -18.69 -0.62
N ALA A 140 2.91 -18.88 -1.35
CA ALA A 140 1.83 -17.92 -1.40
C ALA A 140 1.28 -17.63 0.01
N LYS A 141 1.05 -18.68 0.81
CA LYS A 141 0.61 -18.52 2.19
C LYS A 141 1.62 -17.78 3.05
N ALA A 142 2.90 -18.13 2.97
CA ALA A 142 3.96 -17.46 3.73
C ALA A 142 4.06 -15.98 3.35
N PHE A 143 4.03 -15.67 2.05
CA PHE A 143 4.08 -14.30 1.54
C PHE A 143 2.86 -13.46 2.02
N LEU A 144 1.65 -14.02 1.96
CA LEU A 144 0.47 -13.37 2.53
C LEU A 144 0.60 -13.16 4.05
N GLY A 145 1.22 -14.10 4.75
CA GLY A 145 1.51 -13.99 6.18
C GLY A 145 2.44 -12.82 6.52
N GLU A 146 3.45 -12.55 5.69
CA GLU A 146 4.35 -11.41 5.88
C GLU A 146 3.63 -10.05 5.81
N ILE A 147 2.65 -9.92 4.93
CA ILE A 147 1.87 -8.69 4.77
C ILE A 147 0.56 -8.68 5.58
N ALA A 148 0.27 -9.74 6.35
CA ALA A 148 -1.00 -9.89 7.06
C ALA A 148 -1.31 -8.72 8.01
N HIS A 149 -0.28 -8.13 8.63
CA HIS A 149 -0.43 -6.97 9.50
C HIS A 149 -0.98 -5.75 8.73
N ILE A 150 -0.58 -5.54 7.47
CA ILE A 150 -1.08 -4.47 6.61
C ILE A 150 -2.51 -4.78 6.18
N LEU A 151 -2.78 -6.03 5.74
CA LEU A 151 -4.12 -6.47 5.39
C LEU A 151 -5.11 -6.26 6.55
N GLN A 152 -4.66 -6.47 7.81
CA GLN A 152 -5.45 -6.26 9.01
C GLN A 152 -5.81 -4.78 9.22
N VAL A 153 -4.88 -3.86 8.94
CA VAL A 153 -5.11 -2.41 9.01
C VAL A 153 -6.14 -1.98 7.97
N ILE A 154 -5.97 -2.39 6.71
CA ILE A 154 -6.91 -2.06 5.62
C ILE A 154 -8.29 -2.67 5.91
N PHE A 155 -8.35 -3.93 6.34
CA PHE A 155 -9.59 -4.59 6.76
C PHE A 155 -10.33 -3.79 7.82
N SER A 156 -9.63 -3.34 8.85
CA SER A 156 -10.21 -2.57 9.96
C SER A 156 -10.72 -1.20 9.51
N ALA A 157 -10.00 -0.55 8.58
CA ALA A 157 -10.44 0.71 7.98
C ALA A 157 -11.71 0.53 7.13
N LEU A 158 -11.78 -0.56 6.33
CA LEU A 158 -12.97 -0.90 5.55
C LEU A 158 -14.19 -1.22 6.43
N LEU A 159 -13.98 -1.93 7.55
CA LEU A 159 -15.05 -2.19 8.52
C LEU A 159 -15.62 -0.89 9.11
N ARG A 160 -14.76 0.07 9.47
CA ARG A 160 -15.23 1.37 10.00
C ARG A 160 -16.06 2.17 8.99
N ARG A 161 -15.79 1.98 7.70
CA ARG A 161 -16.55 2.57 6.59
C ARG A 161 -17.78 1.73 6.19
N GLU A 162 -18.06 0.64 6.91
CA GLU A 162 -19.13 -0.31 6.58
C GLU A 162 -19.06 -0.80 5.11
N ALA A 163 -17.83 -0.87 4.57
CA ALA A 163 -17.58 -1.21 3.19
C ALA A 163 -17.69 -2.72 2.97
N ALA A 164 -18.49 -3.13 1.98
CA ALA A 164 -18.68 -4.53 1.63
C ALA A 164 -17.36 -5.22 1.22
N HIS A 165 -16.37 -4.47 0.71
CA HIS A 165 -15.06 -4.99 0.33
C HIS A 165 -14.22 -5.51 1.52
N ALA A 166 -14.62 -5.24 2.76
CA ALA A 166 -13.96 -5.82 3.94
C ALA A 166 -13.89 -7.37 3.87
N CYS A 167 -14.90 -8.03 3.25
CA CYS A 167 -14.90 -9.48 3.09
C CYS A 167 -13.73 -9.99 2.21
N VAL A 168 -13.24 -9.18 1.26
CA VAL A 168 -12.09 -9.53 0.42
C VAL A 168 -10.81 -9.59 1.25
N LEU A 169 -10.57 -8.57 2.10
CA LEU A 169 -9.43 -8.54 2.99
C LEU A 169 -9.50 -9.66 4.04
N ALA A 170 -10.71 -9.95 4.53
CA ALA A 170 -10.91 -11.07 5.44
C ALA A 170 -10.61 -12.42 4.77
N ALA A 171 -10.96 -12.60 3.49
CA ALA A 171 -10.61 -13.80 2.72
C ALA A 171 -9.09 -13.94 2.54
N LEU A 172 -8.38 -12.84 2.30
CA LEU A 172 -6.91 -12.84 2.21
C LEU A 172 -6.25 -13.23 3.54
N LEU A 173 -6.78 -12.74 4.67
CA LEU A 173 -6.31 -13.13 6.00
C LEU A 173 -6.57 -14.61 6.27
N ASP A 174 -7.74 -15.14 5.90
CA ASP A 174 -8.03 -16.58 6.01
C ASP A 174 -7.01 -17.41 5.21
N LEU A 175 -6.66 -17.00 3.98
CA LEU A 175 -5.65 -17.66 3.14
C LEU A 175 -4.25 -17.56 3.72
N ALA A 176 -3.90 -16.46 4.38
CA ALA A 176 -2.66 -16.31 5.14
C ALA A 176 -2.60 -17.24 6.37
N GLY A 177 -3.74 -17.73 6.82
CA GLY A 177 -3.89 -18.51 8.06
C GLY A 177 -4.09 -17.65 9.30
N GLU A 178 -4.44 -16.38 9.10
CA GLU A 178 -4.69 -15.41 10.14
C GLU A 178 -6.19 -15.16 10.33
N LYS A 179 -6.57 -14.69 11.52
CA LYS A 179 -7.96 -14.34 11.79
C LYS A 179 -8.19 -12.87 11.45
N ALA A 180 -9.24 -12.60 10.66
CA ALA A 180 -9.69 -11.24 10.43
C ALA A 180 -10.27 -10.64 11.73
N GLN A 181 -9.53 -9.74 12.36
CA GLN A 181 -9.91 -9.06 13.61
C GLN A 181 -9.74 -7.56 13.44
N ALA A 182 -10.69 -6.79 13.95
CA ALA A 182 -10.55 -5.35 13.95
C ALA A 182 -9.41 -4.92 14.88
N VAL A 183 -8.46 -4.17 14.33
CA VAL A 183 -7.37 -3.54 15.09
C VAL A 183 -7.63 -2.05 15.22
N ALA A 184 -7.02 -1.43 16.24
CA ALA A 184 -7.07 0.02 16.38
C ALA A 184 -6.33 0.68 15.20
N VAL A 185 -7.06 1.44 14.39
CA VAL A 185 -6.49 2.22 13.29
C VAL A 185 -6.62 3.69 13.67
N PRO A 186 -5.57 4.51 13.50
CA PRO A 186 -5.68 5.94 13.72
C PRO A 186 -6.86 6.54 12.94
N PRO A 187 -7.53 7.56 13.47
CA PRO A 187 -8.52 8.28 12.69
C PRO A 187 -7.85 8.88 11.47
N GLU A 188 -8.54 8.83 10.32
CA GLU A 188 -8.06 9.54 9.14
C GLU A 188 -8.08 11.05 9.44
N PRO A 189 -7.00 11.79 9.10
CA PRO A 189 -7.03 13.25 9.18
C PRO A 189 -8.13 13.77 8.25
N GLU A 190 -8.79 14.86 8.64
CA GLU A 190 -9.75 15.51 7.75
C GLU A 190 -9.09 15.92 6.44
N LEU A 191 -9.85 15.94 5.34
CA LEU A 191 -9.31 16.27 4.01
C LEU A 191 -8.51 17.58 4.03
N ASP A 192 -9.02 18.58 4.73
CA ASP A 192 -8.40 19.90 4.85
C ASP A 192 -7.06 19.84 5.62
N GLU A 193 -6.94 18.95 6.62
CA GLU A 193 -5.68 18.74 7.35
C GLU A 193 -4.63 18.01 6.50
N SER A 194 -5.06 17.09 5.63
CA SER A 194 -4.15 16.35 4.73
C SER A 194 -3.58 17.24 3.61
N TRP A 195 -4.26 18.34 3.28
CA TRP A 195 -3.85 19.33 2.28
C TRP A 195 -3.20 20.57 2.91
N ALA A 196 -3.05 20.62 4.24
CA ALA A 196 -2.34 21.71 4.88
C ALA A 196 -0.91 21.75 4.37
N GLU A 197 -0.55 22.84 3.69
CA GLU A 197 0.84 23.06 3.26
C GLU A 197 1.76 23.01 4.49
N PRO A 198 2.87 22.23 4.43
CA PRO A 198 3.85 22.25 5.50
C PRO A 198 4.31 23.69 5.71
N MET A 199 4.34 24.14 6.96
CA MET A 199 4.77 25.50 7.29
C MET A 199 6.13 25.76 6.62
N ALA A 200 6.20 26.74 5.74
CA ALA A 200 7.35 27.02 4.87
C ALA A 200 8.70 27.16 5.63
N PHE A 201 8.66 27.23 6.97
CA PHE A 201 9.81 27.43 7.83
C PHE A 201 9.83 26.51 9.07
N ASP A 202 9.10 25.41 9.05
CA ASP A 202 9.11 24.44 10.15
C ASP A 202 10.39 23.60 10.07
N GLY A 203 11.42 24.06 10.75
CA GLY A 203 12.73 23.41 10.79
C GLY A 203 13.93 24.37 10.71
N CYS A 204 13.73 25.63 10.37
CA CYS A 204 14.74 26.64 10.59
C CYS A 204 14.63 27.13 12.03
N SER A 205 15.65 26.84 12.85
CA SER A 205 15.80 27.44 14.18
C SER A 205 15.57 28.95 14.09
N THR A 206 14.57 29.46 14.82
CA THR A 206 14.30 30.91 14.91
C THR A 206 15.38 31.65 15.73
N GLN A 207 16.41 30.95 16.21
CA GLN A 207 17.58 31.54 16.82
C GLN A 207 18.40 32.28 15.75
N GLY A 208 18.23 33.58 15.69
CA GLY A 208 18.94 34.49 14.75
C GLY A 208 18.08 35.12 13.68
N GLN A 209 16.78 34.83 13.61
CA GLN A 209 15.88 35.47 12.66
C GLN A 209 15.37 36.84 13.19
N ALA A 210 15.38 37.83 12.27
CA ALA A 210 14.88 39.17 12.56
C ALA A 210 13.39 39.15 12.89
N ARG A 211 13.01 39.71 14.03
CA ARG A 211 11.60 40.00 14.30
C ARG A 211 11.15 41.21 13.51
N PRO A 212 10.01 41.16 12.81
CA PRO A 212 9.48 42.32 12.09
C PRO A 212 9.38 43.52 13.05
N GLY A 213 10.02 44.67 12.72
CA GLY A 213 9.93 45.89 13.48
C GLY A 213 11.01 46.13 14.52
N GLN A 214 12.02 45.26 14.69
CA GLN A 214 13.18 45.52 15.53
C GLN A 214 14.45 45.79 14.69
N PRO A 215 15.25 46.88 14.99
CA PRO A 215 16.51 47.12 14.32
C PRO A 215 17.51 46.01 14.67
N GLN A 216 18.10 45.40 13.68
CA GLN A 216 19.11 44.36 13.88
C GLN A 216 20.53 44.94 13.75
N PRO A 217 21.45 44.58 14.68
CA PRO A 217 22.84 44.94 14.53
C PRO A 217 23.48 44.13 13.41
N ILE A 218 24.00 44.83 12.38
CA ILE A 218 24.80 44.23 11.31
C ILE A 218 26.17 43.90 11.86
N GLN A 219 26.47 42.62 12.06
CA GLN A 219 27.82 42.19 12.39
C GLN A 219 28.67 42.10 11.11
N ILE A 220 29.55 43.04 10.91
CA ILE A 220 30.55 42.99 9.83
C ILE A 220 31.69 42.08 10.31
N VAL A 221 31.70 40.85 9.87
CA VAL A 221 32.83 39.93 10.08
C VAL A 221 33.95 40.33 9.11
N ARG A 222 35.02 40.94 9.63
CA ARG A 222 36.23 41.14 8.82
C ARG A 222 36.92 39.81 8.60
N PRO A 223 37.20 39.44 7.33
CA PRO A 223 37.98 38.23 7.08
C PRO A 223 39.38 38.39 7.67
N PRO A 224 40.00 37.30 8.20
CA PRO A 224 41.35 37.38 8.75
C PRO A 224 42.32 37.81 7.67
N ALA A 225 43.22 38.75 8.03
CA ALA A 225 44.26 39.25 7.12
C ALA A 225 45.11 38.07 6.60
N ARG A 226 45.19 37.94 5.29
CA ARG A 226 46.10 36.98 4.66
C ARG A 226 47.51 37.37 5.04
N THR A 227 48.20 36.58 5.87
CA THR A 227 49.63 36.67 6.12
C THR A 227 50.35 36.32 4.82
N ALA A 228 51.02 37.36 4.25
CA ALA A 228 51.87 37.15 3.08
C ALA A 228 53.06 36.26 3.48
N THR A 229 53.22 35.13 2.84
CA THR A 229 54.41 34.28 2.97
C THR A 229 55.59 35.00 2.32
N PRO A 230 56.74 35.19 3.02
CA PRO A 230 57.93 35.84 2.40
C PRO A 230 58.48 34.94 1.33
N ILE A 231 58.68 35.54 0.11
CA ILE A 231 59.36 34.88 -1.00
C ILE A 231 60.87 34.91 -0.68
N THR A 232 61.47 33.74 -0.51
CA THR A 232 62.91 33.58 -0.37
C THR A 232 63.56 33.66 -1.79
N PRO A 233 64.53 34.55 -2.02
CA PRO A 233 65.21 34.59 -3.31
C PRO A 233 66.14 33.36 -3.45
N GLY A 234 65.96 32.63 -4.56
CA GLY A 234 66.82 31.50 -4.91
C GLY A 234 68.22 31.96 -5.16
N ALA A 235 69.21 31.27 -4.57
CA ALA A 235 70.64 31.41 -4.84
C ALA A 235 70.94 30.67 -6.16
N SER A 236 71.59 31.41 -7.04
CA SER A 236 72.23 30.86 -8.26
C SER A 236 73.55 30.16 -7.90
N ALA A 237 73.79 28.99 -8.45
CA ALA A 237 75.05 28.44 -8.84
C ALA A 237 74.86 27.28 -9.83
#